data_ca279467dd2642b3505a471fe4e747bd
#
_entry.id   ca279467dd2642b3505a471fe4e747bd
#
_cell.length_a   1.000
_cell.length_b   1.000
_cell.length_c   1.000
_cell.angle_alpha   90.00
_cell.angle_beta   90.00
_cell.angle_gamma   90.00
#
_symmetry.space_group_name_H-M   'P 1'
#
loop_
_entity.id
_entity.type
_entity.pdbx_description
1 polymer ?
#
loop_
_entity_poly.entity_id
_entity_poly.type
_entity_poly.pdbx_seq_one_letter_code
_entity_poly.pdbx_strand_id
1 'polypeptide(L)'
;MAVPQRSSGSRFTLAILLLTSVTLISLDARGYEPLANLRKATTAIIQPFRNIASTVFDPVADAWESLSEGDTLEKENALLREQLSELLEYRVTTEGAVEELAALRTQLDLENLGGQETIVAEITARSVSNFDPYIIEIGKGTQSGIREGMAVVSVGGLIGRIEDPGLRSSRVRLITDPNVNVGVLAVGTNEIGILSGGGVGQPLKVSDGIPVSTDVEIGSIMVTSGSERSPYPGGFAVGTILEIIVDEINLEKELVVAPTGQLENLEFVTVILYQPAISDSGGGRQ
;
A
#
# COMPACT_ATOMS: atom_id res chain seq x y z
N MET A 1 -33.37 -41.83 -45.89
CA MET A 1 -32.10 -41.97 -45.18
C MET A 1 -31.01 -42.29 -46.17
N ALA A 2 -30.21 -41.33 -46.54
CA ALA A 2 -29.09 -41.53 -47.50
C ALA A 2 -27.77 -41.29 -46.74
N VAL A 3 -26.95 -42.33 -46.70
CA VAL A 3 -25.61 -42.33 -46.07
C VAL A 3 -24.65 -41.76 -47.11
N PRO A 4 -23.81 -40.70 -46.75
CA PRO A 4 -22.81 -40.18 -47.67
C PRO A 4 -21.64 -41.18 -47.79
N GLN A 5 -21.38 -41.64 -49.01
CA GLN A 5 -20.19 -42.43 -49.36
C GLN A 5 -18.92 -41.56 -49.15
N ARG A 6 -18.05 -41.98 -48.28
CA ARG A 6 -16.69 -41.46 -48.12
C ARG A 6 -15.86 -41.81 -49.37
N SER A 7 -15.51 -40.81 -50.18
CA SER A 7 -14.66 -40.95 -51.35
C SER A 7 -13.24 -41.40 -50.95
N SER A 8 -12.86 -42.57 -51.35
CA SER A 8 -11.53 -43.22 -51.27
C SER A 8 -10.42 -42.40 -51.97
N GLY A 9 -10.76 -41.41 -52.79
CA GLY A 9 -9.83 -40.62 -53.59
C GLY A 9 -8.96 -39.67 -52.75
N SER A 10 -9.48 -39.17 -51.63
CA SER A 10 -8.75 -38.19 -50.77
C SER A 10 -7.52 -38.77 -50.08
N ARG A 11 -7.54 -40.05 -49.75
CA ARG A 11 -6.38 -40.72 -49.10
C ARG A 11 -5.25 -41.02 -50.08
N PHE A 12 -5.60 -41.40 -51.34
CA PHE A 12 -4.61 -41.55 -52.38
C PHE A 12 -3.96 -40.24 -52.83
N THR A 13 -4.69 -39.17 -52.93
CA THR A 13 -4.13 -37.83 -53.23
C THR A 13 -3.23 -37.34 -52.12
N LEU A 14 -3.58 -37.53 -50.86
CA LEU A 14 -2.72 -37.19 -49.71
C LEU A 14 -1.44 -38.06 -49.69
N ALA A 15 -1.54 -39.36 -49.97
CA ALA A 15 -0.39 -40.26 -50.02
C ALA A 15 0.58 -39.86 -51.16
N ILE A 16 0.06 -39.53 -52.35
CA ILE A 16 0.86 -39.06 -53.47
C ILE A 16 1.55 -37.73 -53.14
N LEU A 17 0.83 -36.79 -52.52
CA LEU A 17 1.39 -35.49 -52.12
C LEU A 17 2.48 -35.61 -51.04
N LEU A 18 2.32 -36.53 -50.11
CA LEU A 18 3.31 -36.83 -49.09
C LEU A 18 4.55 -37.47 -49.66
N LEU A 19 4.35 -38.42 -50.62
CA LEU A 19 5.45 -39.10 -51.28
C LEU A 19 6.26 -38.15 -52.20
N THR A 20 5.58 -37.26 -52.93
CA THR A 20 6.25 -36.21 -53.72
C THR A 20 6.99 -35.20 -52.85
N SER A 21 6.46 -34.84 -51.68
CA SER A 21 7.14 -33.95 -50.72
C SER A 21 8.42 -34.59 -50.15
N VAL A 22 8.34 -35.87 -49.75
CA VAL A 22 9.49 -36.61 -49.22
C VAL A 22 10.58 -36.79 -50.27
N THR A 23 10.19 -37.10 -51.53
CA THR A 23 11.15 -37.22 -52.64
C THR A 23 11.81 -35.89 -52.96
N LEU A 24 11.10 -34.76 -52.96
CA LEU A 24 11.66 -33.44 -53.15
C LEU A 24 12.63 -33.06 -52.03
N ILE A 25 12.29 -33.33 -50.78
CA ILE A 25 13.19 -33.09 -49.63
C ILE A 25 14.45 -33.99 -49.73
N SER A 26 14.32 -35.24 -50.15
CA SER A 26 15.44 -36.17 -50.33
C SER A 26 16.36 -35.76 -51.47
N LEU A 27 15.82 -35.15 -52.56
CA LEU A 27 16.63 -34.61 -53.66
C LEU A 27 17.36 -33.33 -53.27
N ASP A 28 16.74 -32.47 -52.49
CA ASP A 28 17.36 -31.23 -51.96
C ASP A 28 18.53 -31.55 -51.03
N ALA A 29 18.40 -32.59 -50.21
CA ALA A 29 19.46 -33.05 -49.29
C ALA A 29 20.69 -33.68 -50.02
N ARG A 30 20.55 -34.06 -51.29
CA ARG A 30 21.66 -34.67 -52.09
C ARG A 30 22.41 -33.69 -52.98
N GLY A 31 22.11 -32.38 -52.92
CA GLY A 31 22.93 -31.32 -53.54
C GLY A 31 22.88 -31.31 -55.07
N TYR A 32 21.81 -31.74 -55.73
CA TYR A 32 21.66 -31.68 -57.18
C TYR A 32 21.48 -30.21 -57.64
N GLU A 33 22.46 -29.65 -58.35
CA GLU A 33 22.51 -28.26 -58.83
C GLU A 33 21.33 -27.72 -59.67
N PRO A 34 20.53 -28.54 -60.43
CA PRO A 34 19.46 -27.99 -61.23
C PRO A 34 18.29 -27.38 -60.40
N LEU A 35 18.19 -27.66 -59.10
CA LEU A 35 17.17 -27.08 -58.19
C LEU A 35 17.44 -25.65 -57.74
N ALA A 36 18.66 -25.15 -57.88
CA ALA A 36 19.02 -23.78 -57.49
C ALA A 36 18.29 -22.72 -58.33
N ASN A 37 17.95 -23.03 -59.56
CA ASN A 37 17.20 -22.11 -60.42
C ASN A 37 15.68 -22.15 -60.15
N LEU A 38 15.14 -23.27 -59.67
CA LEU A 38 13.75 -23.34 -59.22
C LEU A 38 13.53 -22.56 -57.91
N ARG A 39 14.52 -22.50 -57.02
CA ARG A 39 14.49 -21.75 -55.75
C ARG A 39 14.33 -20.23 -55.97
N LYS A 40 14.91 -19.70 -57.07
CA LYS A 40 14.77 -18.28 -57.47
C LYS A 40 13.39 -18.00 -58.10
N ALA A 41 12.77 -19.00 -58.75
CA ALA A 41 11.44 -18.86 -59.33
C ALA A 41 10.31 -18.96 -58.30
N THR A 42 10.50 -19.77 -57.24
CA THR A 42 9.48 -19.90 -56.16
C THR A 42 9.43 -18.71 -55.25
N THR A 43 10.57 -18.00 -55.01
CA THR A 43 10.57 -16.76 -54.26
C THR A 43 9.86 -15.61 -54.97
N ALA A 44 9.88 -15.58 -56.30
CA ALA A 44 9.16 -14.57 -57.10
C ALA A 44 7.64 -14.80 -57.15
N ILE A 45 7.19 -16.03 -56.99
CA ILE A 45 5.75 -16.39 -57.03
C ILE A 45 5.11 -16.27 -55.64
N ILE A 46 5.86 -16.42 -54.56
CA ILE A 46 5.34 -16.39 -53.18
C ILE A 46 5.29 -14.93 -52.63
N GLN A 47 6.05 -13.99 -53.19
CA GLN A 47 5.99 -12.59 -52.73
C GLN A 47 4.60 -11.94 -52.80
N PRO A 48 3.80 -12.09 -53.89
CA PRO A 48 2.45 -11.51 -53.91
C PRO A 48 1.50 -12.15 -52.89
N PHE A 49 1.72 -13.43 -52.51
CA PHE A 49 0.90 -14.09 -51.52
C PHE A 49 1.19 -13.70 -50.07
N ARG A 50 2.40 -13.25 -49.79
CA ARG A 50 2.76 -12.71 -48.47
C ARG A 50 2.00 -11.42 -48.15
N ASN A 51 1.83 -10.55 -49.13
CA ASN A 51 1.11 -9.30 -48.97
C ASN A 51 -0.43 -9.50 -48.89
N ILE A 52 -0.94 -10.59 -49.42
CA ILE A 52 -2.38 -10.92 -49.34
C ILE A 52 -2.69 -11.57 -47.98
N ALA A 53 -1.76 -12.40 -47.45
CA ALA A 53 -1.94 -13.04 -46.16
C ALA A 53 -1.93 -12.01 -45.00
N SER A 54 -1.03 -11.01 -45.03
CA SER A 54 -0.99 -9.96 -44.03
C SER A 54 -2.25 -9.06 -44.04
N THR A 55 -2.77 -8.78 -45.27
CA THR A 55 -3.95 -7.90 -45.42
C THR A 55 -5.28 -8.59 -45.03
N VAL A 56 -5.34 -9.93 -44.99
CA VAL A 56 -6.57 -10.68 -44.64
C VAL A 56 -6.53 -11.20 -43.21
N PHE A 57 -5.35 -11.45 -42.64
CA PHE A 57 -5.22 -12.03 -41.29
C PHE A 57 -4.99 -10.97 -40.20
N ASP A 58 -4.41 -9.80 -40.52
CA ASP A 58 -4.22 -8.69 -39.55
C ASP A 58 -5.57 -8.22 -38.94
N PRO A 59 -6.65 -7.97 -39.70
CA PRO A 59 -7.90 -7.53 -39.08
C PRO A 59 -8.59 -8.63 -38.24
N VAL A 60 -8.24 -9.89 -38.40
CA VAL A 60 -8.79 -10.99 -37.56
C VAL A 60 -7.98 -11.16 -36.28
N ALA A 61 -6.67 -10.92 -36.32
CA ALA A 61 -5.82 -10.92 -35.13
C ALA A 61 -6.16 -9.72 -34.22
N ASP A 62 -6.29 -8.53 -34.81
CA ASP A 62 -6.67 -7.30 -34.09
C ASP A 62 -8.10 -7.39 -33.54
N ALA A 63 -9.04 -8.02 -34.25
CA ALA A 63 -10.39 -8.28 -33.75
C ALA A 63 -10.41 -9.29 -32.61
N TRP A 64 -9.51 -10.28 -32.60
CA TRP A 64 -9.41 -11.25 -31.52
C TRP A 64 -8.74 -10.68 -30.28
N GLU A 65 -7.75 -9.80 -30.45
CA GLU A 65 -7.07 -9.09 -29.37
C GLU A 65 -8.04 -8.09 -28.72
N SER A 66 -8.81 -7.32 -29.51
CA SER A 66 -9.82 -6.40 -29.01
C SER A 66 -11.00 -7.09 -28.29
N LEU A 67 -11.35 -8.31 -28.65
CA LEU A 67 -12.36 -9.12 -27.96
C LEU A 67 -11.83 -9.66 -26.62
N SER A 68 -10.54 -9.98 -26.53
CA SER A 68 -9.92 -10.43 -25.28
C SER A 68 -9.66 -9.28 -24.30
N GLU A 69 -9.33 -8.09 -24.80
CA GLU A 69 -9.20 -6.88 -23.99
C GLU A 69 -10.55 -6.38 -23.45
N GLY A 70 -11.63 -6.48 -24.23
CA GLY A 70 -12.99 -6.16 -23.77
C GLY A 70 -13.41 -7.03 -22.58
N ASP A 71 -13.12 -8.32 -22.62
CA ASP A 71 -13.49 -9.27 -21.57
C ASP A 71 -12.66 -9.05 -20.28
N THR A 72 -11.40 -8.60 -20.42
CA THR A 72 -10.56 -8.22 -19.27
C THR A 72 -10.98 -6.89 -18.65
N LEU A 73 -11.30 -5.90 -19.46
CA LEU A 73 -11.80 -4.59 -19.01
C LEU A 73 -13.19 -4.70 -18.34
N GLU A 74 -14.06 -5.57 -18.81
CA GLU A 74 -15.36 -5.83 -18.14
C GLU A 74 -15.17 -6.49 -16.78
N LYS A 75 -14.27 -7.46 -16.66
CA LYS A 75 -13.93 -8.11 -15.38
C LYS A 75 -13.27 -7.13 -14.40
N GLU A 76 -12.35 -6.30 -14.89
CA GLU A 76 -11.72 -5.26 -14.08
C GLU A 76 -12.74 -4.19 -13.61
N ASN A 77 -13.65 -3.75 -14.49
CA ASN A 77 -14.75 -2.86 -14.11
C ASN A 77 -15.72 -3.48 -13.11
N ALA A 78 -16.00 -4.77 -13.23
CA ALA A 78 -16.84 -5.48 -12.27
C ALA A 78 -16.15 -5.57 -10.91
N LEU A 79 -14.86 -5.93 -10.87
CA LEU A 79 -14.05 -6.00 -9.65
C LEU A 79 -13.94 -4.63 -8.96
N LEU A 80 -13.66 -3.57 -9.75
CA LEU A 80 -13.58 -2.22 -9.21
C LEU A 80 -14.91 -1.72 -8.64
N ARG A 81 -16.04 -2.09 -9.26
CA ARG A 81 -17.38 -1.77 -8.74
C ARG A 81 -17.69 -2.53 -7.45
N GLU A 82 -17.27 -3.78 -7.37
CA GLU A 82 -17.41 -4.58 -6.16
C GLU A 82 -16.59 -3.99 -5.01
N GLN A 83 -15.31 -3.65 -5.24
CA GLN A 83 -14.47 -2.97 -4.27
C GLN A 83 -15.03 -1.60 -3.85
N LEU A 84 -15.56 -0.84 -4.81
CA LEU A 84 -16.20 0.45 -4.52
C LEU A 84 -17.45 0.26 -3.64
N SER A 85 -18.28 -0.75 -3.92
CA SER A 85 -19.48 -1.02 -3.11
C SER A 85 -19.11 -1.46 -1.69
N GLU A 86 -18.08 -2.27 -1.52
CA GLU A 86 -17.57 -2.69 -0.22
C GLU A 86 -17.01 -1.51 0.59
N LEU A 87 -16.23 -0.64 -0.05
CA LEU A 87 -15.72 0.58 0.57
C LEU A 87 -16.84 1.55 0.97
N LEU A 88 -17.88 1.69 0.15
CA LEU A 88 -19.02 2.53 0.47
C LEU A 88 -19.83 1.96 1.63
N GLU A 89 -20.04 0.65 1.68
CA GLU A 89 -20.72 -0.01 2.80
C GLU A 89 -19.92 0.15 4.10
N TYR A 90 -18.61 -0.07 4.05
CA TYR A 90 -17.72 0.17 5.19
C TYR A 90 -17.76 1.63 5.65
N ARG A 91 -17.76 2.58 4.71
CA ARG A 91 -17.87 4.01 5.02
C ARG A 91 -19.19 4.36 5.72
N VAL A 92 -20.33 3.89 5.20
CA VAL A 92 -21.64 4.14 5.80
C VAL A 92 -21.71 3.57 7.22
N THR A 93 -21.20 2.35 7.42
CA THR A 93 -21.15 1.70 8.74
C THR A 93 -20.29 2.48 9.71
N THR A 94 -19.13 2.97 9.24
CA THR A 94 -18.20 3.74 10.05
C THR A 94 -18.76 5.13 10.39
N GLU A 95 -19.39 5.82 9.44
CA GLU A 95 -20.04 7.12 9.66
C GLU A 95 -21.18 6.99 10.70
N GLY A 96 -21.99 5.95 10.61
CA GLY A 96 -23.02 5.66 11.60
C GLY A 96 -22.48 5.41 13.01
N ALA A 97 -21.38 4.64 13.11
CA ALA A 97 -20.71 4.39 14.40
C ALA A 97 -20.08 5.67 15.00
N VAL A 98 -19.53 6.54 14.15
CA VAL A 98 -19.00 7.84 14.58
C VAL A 98 -20.10 8.77 15.08
N GLU A 99 -21.26 8.82 14.41
CA GLU A 99 -22.41 9.61 14.84
C GLU A 99 -22.98 9.10 16.17
N GLU A 100 -23.10 7.79 16.32
CA GLU A 100 -23.55 7.17 17.58
C GLU A 100 -22.57 7.46 18.73
N LEU A 101 -21.27 7.36 18.47
CA LEU A 101 -20.23 7.70 19.44
C LEU A 101 -20.29 9.20 19.82
N ALA A 102 -20.51 10.09 18.86
CA ALA A 102 -20.66 11.52 19.11
C ALA A 102 -21.92 11.81 19.94
N ALA A 103 -23.04 11.13 19.68
CA ALA A 103 -24.26 11.22 20.46
C ALA A 103 -24.06 10.73 21.90
N LEU A 104 -23.39 9.60 22.09
CA LEU A 104 -23.05 9.05 23.41
C LEU A 104 -22.11 9.99 24.19
N ARG A 105 -21.11 10.58 23.55
CA ARG A 105 -20.21 11.56 24.17
C ARG A 105 -20.95 12.82 24.62
N THR A 106 -21.87 13.32 23.81
CA THR A 106 -22.72 14.47 24.16
C THR A 106 -23.63 14.13 25.36
N GLN A 107 -24.17 12.92 25.40
CA GLN A 107 -25.04 12.45 26.47
C GLN A 107 -24.30 12.24 27.80
N LEU A 108 -23.00 11.89 27.73
CA LEU A 108 -22.13 11.70 28.89
C LEU A 108 -21.35 12.95 29.30
N ASP A 109 -21.65 14.10 28.67
CA ASP A 109 -20.95 15.39 28.93
C ASP A 109 -19.41 15.32 28.78
N LEU A 110 -18.96 14.36 27.92
CA LEU A 110 -17.55 14.19 27.61
C LEU A 110 -17.17 15.20 26.52
N GLU A 111 -16.27 16.12 26.84
CA GLU A 111 -15.75 17.09 25.88
C GLU A 111 -15.20 16.43 24.62
N ASN A 112 -15.48 17.04 23.48
CA ASN A 112 -15.17 16.54 22.13
C ASN A 112 -13.68 16.27 21.95
N LEU A 113 -13.27 15.01 21.97
CA LEU A 113 -11.94 14.55 21.53
C LEU A 113 -11.79 14.44 20.00
N GLY A 114 -12.87 14.68 19.24
CA GLY A 114 -12.89 14.47 17.77
C GLY A 114 -12.85 15.73 16.90
N GLY A 115 -12.86 16.93 17.49
CA GLY A 115 -12.84 18.22 16.76
C GLY A 115 -11.59 19.03 16.98
N GLN A 116 -10.41 18.39 17.01
CA GLN A 116 -9.16 19.09 17.25
C GLN A 116 -8.79 19.96 16.06
N GLU A 117 -8.43 21.21 16.36
CA GLU A 117 -7.93 22.13 15.37
C GLU A 117 -6.60 21.62 14.81
N THR A 118 -6.42 21.72 13.48
CA THR A 118 -5.23 21.21 12.82
C THR A 118 -4.60 22.23 11.90
N ILE A 119 -3.30 22.15 11.72
CA ILE A 119 -2.54 23.03 10.83
C ILE A 119 -1.73 22.18 9.85
N VAL A 120 -1.94 22.42 8.56
CA VAL A 120 -1.10 21.81 7.51
C VAL A 120 0.18 22.64 7.37
N ALA A 121 1.31 21.95 7.35
CA ALA A 121 2.64 22.55 7.20
C ALA A 121 3.45 21.79 6.15
N GLU A 122 4.21 22.53 5.34
CA GLU A 122 5.18 21.99 4.40
C GLU A 122 6.46 21.60 5.12
N ILE A 123 7.09 20.51 4.73
CA ILE A 123 8.42 20.12 5.21
C ILE A 123 9.47 20.93 4.46
N THR A 124 10.15 21.82 5.18
CA THR A 124 11.17 22.72 4.61
C THR A 124 12.57 22.12 4.60
N ALA A 125 12.86 21.20 5.52
CA ALA A 125 14.12 20.47 5.56
C ALA A 125 13.93 19.06 6.14
N ARG A 126 14.66 18.12 5.57
CA ARG A 126 14.81 16.75 6.08
C ARG A 126 16.20 16.64 6.67
N SER A 127 16.31 16.08 7.86
CA SER A 127 17.57 15.99 8.57
C SER A 127 18.30 17.36 8.67
N VAL A 128 17.87 18.18 9.60
CA VAL A 128 18.40 19.54 9.85
C VAL A 128 19.89 19.50 10.21
N SER A 129 20.41 18.34 10.57
CA SER A 129 21.81 18.12 10.92
C SER A 129 22.27 16.74 10.45
N ASN A 130 23.48 16.66 9.90
CA ASN A 130 24.13 15.37 9.62
C ASN A 130 24.33 14.50 10.87
N PHE A 131 24.03 15.02 12.06
CA PHE A 131 24.20 14.36 13.34
C PHE A 131 22.89 13.82 13.94
N ASP A 132 21.72 14.27 13.44
CA ASP A 132 20.43 13.81 13.95
C ASP A 132 19.46 13.53 12.79
N PRO A 133 19.37 12.26 12.35
CA PRO A 133 18.51 11.87 11.24
C PRO A 133 17.02 11.83 11.62
N TYR A 134 16.67 12.01 12.88
CA TYR A 134 15.31 11.89 13.40
C TYR A 134 14.57 13.21 13.49
N ILE A 135 15.15 14.31 12.98
CA ILE A 135 14.53 15.64 13.00
C ILE A 135 14.21 16.08 11.57
N ILE A 136 12.98 16.54 11.37
CA ILE A 136 12.55 17.29 10.18
C ILE A 136 12.14 18.70 10.58
N GLU A 137 12.24 19.66 9.67
CA GLU A 137 11.76 21.03 9.86
C GLU A 137 10.51 21.28 9.03
N ILE A 138 9.54 21.97 9.64
CA ILE A 138 8.28 22.36 8.99
C ILE A 138 8.16 23.88 8.94
N GLY A 139 7.55 24.41 7.86
CA GLY A 139 7.40 25.85 7.57
C GLY A 139 6.29 26.55 8.37
N LYS A 140 5.97 26.07 9.57
CA LYS A 140 5.01 26.68 10.50
C LYS A 140 5.58 26.67 11.91
N GLY A 141 5.27 27.70 12.69
CA GLY A 141 5.79 27.88 14.05
C GLY A 141 4.77 28.47 15.02
N THR A 142 5.27 29.07 16.07
CA THR A 142 4.45 29.66 17.16
C THR A 142 3.47 30.72 16.68
N GLN A 143 3.77 31.43 15.60
CA GLN A 143 2.83 32.39 14.99
C GLN A 143 1.56 31.70 14.44
N SER A 144 1.64 30.41 14.14
CA SER A 144 0.52 29.59 13.71
C SER A 144 -0.13 28.80 14.86
N GLY A 145 0.21 29.06 16.12
CA GLY A 145 -0.34 28.35 17.28
C GLY A 145 0.38 27.06 17.62
N ILE A 146 1.46 26.71 16.92
CA ILE A 146 2.24 25.49 17.18
C ILE A 146 3.01 25.64 18.50
N ARG A 147 2.98 24.59 19.32
CA ARG A 147 3.66 24.51 20.60
C ARG A 147 4.44 23.19 20.72
N GLU A 148 5.38 23.15 21.62
CA GLU A 148 6.13 21.95 21.96
C GLU A 148 5.21 20.80 22.40
N GLY A 149 5.54 19.58 22.01
CA GLY A 149 4.81 18.37 22.34
C GLY A 149 3.63 18.07 21.43
N MET A 150 3.17 18.99 20.60
CA MET A 150 2.05 18.74 19.68
C MET A 150 2.35 17.61 18.72
N ALA A 151 1.37 16.73 18.51
CA ALA A 151 1.46 15.60 17.60
C ALA A 151 1.49 16.05 16.13
N VAL A 152 2.32 15.38 15.35
CA VAL A 152 2.44 15.58 13.90
C VAL A 152 2.07 14.30 13.18
N VAL A 153 1.10 14.37 12.26
CA VAL A 153 0.57 13.25 11.51
C VAL A 153 0.72 13.48 10.01
N SER A 154 0.70 12.40 9.25
CA SER A 154 0.57 12.38 7.80
C SER A 154 -0.69 11.61 7.39
N VAL A 155 -0.91 11.42 6.09
CA VAL A 155 -2.02 10.63 5.55
C VAL A 155 -2.03 9.19 6.08
N GLY A 156 -0.87 8.63 6.44
CA GLY A 156 -0.77 7.26 6.97
C GLY A 156 -0.86 7.15 8.50
N GLY A 157 -0.75 8.24 9.24
CA GLY A 157 -0.78 8.20 10.72
C GLY A 157 0.26 9.09 11.39
N LEU A 158 0.57 8.77 12.65
CA LEU A 158 1.52 9.51 13.46
C LEU A 158 2.94 9.41 12.90
N ILE A 159 3.62 10.55 12.74
CA ILE A 159 5.02 10.61 12.29
C ILE A 159 5.97 11.17 13.35
N GLY A 160 5.47 11.96 14.29
CA GLY A 160 6.32 12.57 15.29
C GLY A 160 5.60 13.54 16.20
N ARG A 161 6.39 14.36 16.87
CA ARG A 161 5.92 15.48 17.70
C ARG A 161 6.77 16.71 17.51
N ILE A 162 6.21 17.88 17.77
CA ILE A 162 6.96 19.13 17.83
C ILE A 162 7.95 19.07 19.01
N GLU A 163 9.23 19.24 18.70
CA GLU A 163 10.29 19.29 19.70
C GLU A 163 10.67 20.73 20.04
N ASP A 164 10.90 21.55 19.02
CA ASP A 164 11.33 22.93 19.20
C ASP A 164 10.55 23.85 18.24
N PRO A 165 9.55 24.56 18.76
CA PRO A 165 8.74 25.47 17.95
C PRO A 165 9.43 26.85 17.86
N GLY A 166 9.99 27.16 16.67
CA GLY A 166 10.46 28.51 16.33
C GLY A 166 9.32 29.45 15.96
N LEU A 167 9.64 30.70 15.61
CA LEU A 167 8.63 31.69 15.25
C LEU A 167 7.82 31.34 14.01
N ARG A 168 8.49 30.89 12.93
CA ARG A 168 7.91 30.60 11.60
C ARG A 168 8.17 29.18 11.13
N SER A 169 9.09 28.47 11.73
CA SER A 169 9.39 27.08 11.48
C SER A 169 9.43 26.32 12.80
N SER A 170 9.28 25.00 12.76
CA SER A 170 9.35 24.15 13.93
C SER A 170 10.11 22.88 13.59
N ARG A 171 10.83 22.35 14.58
CA ARG A 171 11.49 21.04 14.48
C ARG A 171 10.55 19.95 15.00
N VAL A 172 10.45 18.89 14.23
CA VAL A 172 9.63 17.72 14.54
C VAL A 172 10.56 16.55 14.78
N ARG A 173 10.46 15.92 15.93
CA ARG A 173 11.13 14.66 16.23
C ARG A 173 10.27 13.49 15.79
N LEU A 174 10.86 12.62 14.99
CA LEU A 174 10.17 11.47 14.40
C LEU A 174 9.99 10.35 15.43
N ILE A 175 8.94 9.54 15.26
CA ILE A 175 8.67 8.36 16.09
C ILE A 175 9.68 7.21 15.86
N THR A 176 10.49 7.28 14.81
CA THR A 176 11.57 6.33 14.54
C THR A 176 12.80 6.54 15.42
N ASP A 177 12.89 7.67 16.14
CA ASP A 177 13.96 7.90 17.12
C ASP A 177 13.83 6.91 18.28
N PRO A 178 14.88 6.12 18.60
CA PRO A 178 14.87 5.18 19.72
C PRO A 178 14.60 5.83 21.09
N ASN A 179 14.77 7.13 21.23
CA ASN A 179 14.49 7.86 22.45
C ASN A 179 13.06 8.38 22.55
N VAL A 180 12.26 8.20 21.50
CA VAL A 180 10.84 8.58 21.50
C VAL A 180 9.99 7.41 21.95
N ASN A 181 9.18 7.66 22.99
CA ASN A 181 8.21 6.69 23.49
C ASN A 181 6.79 7.20 23.23
N VAL A 182 5.95 6.31 22.72
CA VAL A 182 4.54 6.59 22.41
C VAL A 182 3.68 5.53 23.10
N GLY A 183 2.70 5.95 23.89
CA GLY A 183 1.69 5.04 24.43
C GLY A 183 0.76 4.59 23.30
N VAL A 184 0.67 3.30 23.06
CA VAL A 184 -0.11 2.70 21.99
C VAL A 184 -1.01 1.58 22.50
N LEU A 185 -2.06 1.27 21.73
CA LEU A 185 -2.88 0.08 21.94
C LEU A 185 -3.16 -0.57 20.58
N ALA A 186 -3.34 -1.88 20.56
CA ALA A 186 -3.84 -2.58 19.38
C ALA A 186 -5.35 -2.36 19.28
N VAL A 187 -5.84 -2.10 18.08
CA VAL A 187 -7.28 -1.91 17.84
C VAL A 187 -8.04 -3.15 18.29
N GLY A 188 -9.06 -2.94 19.12
CA GLY A 188 -9.86 -4.02 19.73
C GLY A 188 -9.38 -4.50 21.09
N THR A 189 -8.26 -3.94 21.61
CA THR A 189 -7.77 -4.22 22.96
C THR A 189 -7.83 -2.97 23.84
N ASN A 190 -7.72 -3.13 25.15
CA ASN A 190 -7.61 -2.02 26.10
C ASN A 190 -6.20 -1.94 26.73
N GLU A 191 -5.31 -2.82 26.34
CA GLU A 191 -3.96 -2.87 26.89
C GLU A 191 -3.08 -1.81 26.22
N ILE A 192 -2.41 -1.02 27.05
CA ILE A 192 -1.54 0.07 26.60
C ILE A 192 -0.09 -0.42 26.66
N GLY A 193 0.55 -0.48 25.52
CA GLY A 193 1.97 -0.74 25.40
C GLY A 193 2.78 0.54 25.17
N ILE A 194 4.07 0.48 25.42
CA ILE A 194 5.02 1.54 25.11
C ILE A 194 5.77 1.20 23.82
N LEU A 195 5.51 2.00 22.81
CA LEU A 195 6.18 1.90 21.51
C LEU A 195 7.40 2.81 21.48
N SER A 196 8.52 2.28 21.03
CA SER A 196 9.79 2.99 20.83
C SER A 196 10.24 2.93 19.39
N GLY A 197 10.97 3.94 18.92
CA GLY A 197 11.59 3.93 17.60
C GLY A 197 12.67 2.86 17.48
N GLY A 198 12.76 2.18 16.33
CA GLY A 198 13.80 1.20 16.05
C GLY A 198 15.06 1.77 15.39
N GLY A 199 15.03 3.06 15.02
CA GLY A 199 16.10 3.68 14.23
C GLY A 199 15.71 3.92 12.77
N VAL A 200 16.62 4.51 12.02
CA VAL A 200 16.39 4.81 10.59
C VAL A 200 16.22 3.51 9.80
N GLY A 201 15.11 3.39 9.07
CA GLY A 201 14.81 2.21 8.27
C GLY A 201 14.53 0.93 9.05
N GLN A 202 14.42 1.02 10.38
CA GLN A 202 14.09 -0.11 11.24
C GLN A 202 12.61 -0.04 11.68
N PRO A 203 11.98 -1.20 11.93
CA PRO A 203 10.64 -1.23 12.49
C PRO A 203 10.62 -0.64 13.89
N LEU A 204 9.45 -0.15 14.29
CA LEU A 204 9.17 0.28 15.66
C LEU A 204 9.02 -0.96 16.57
N LYS A 205 9.20 -0.79 17.87
CA LYS A 205 9.10 -1.87 18.86
C LYS A 205 8.16 -1.48 19.98
N VAL A 206 7.33 -2.41 20.41
CA VAL A 206 6.58 -2.32 21.66
C VAL A 206 7.17 -3.35 22.59
N SER A 207 7.85 -2.90 23.64
CA SER A 207 8.60 -3.79 24.55
C SER A 207 7.98 -3.94 25.94
N ASP A 208 7.03 -3.09 26.28
CA ASP A 208 6.41 -3.08 27.62
C ASP A 208 4.89 -2.92 27.53
N GLY A 209 4.17 -3.51 28.46
CA GLY A 209 2.75 -3.25 28.70
C GLY A 209 1.75 -4.14 27.97
N ILE A 210 2.19 -5.08 27.14
CA ILE A 210 1.28 -6.03 26.48
C ILE A 210 1.39 -7.43 27.11
N PRO A 211 0.47 -7.83 27.99
CA PRO A 211 0.48 -9.15 28.61
C PRO A 211 0.37 -10.28 27.57
N VAL A 212 0.94 -11.45 27.87
CA VAL A 212 0.83 -12.65 27.02
C VAL A 212 -0.64 -13.04 26.78
N SER A 213 -1.52 -12.77 27.74
CA SER A 213 -2.95 -13.06 27.65
C SER A 213 -3.72 -12.16 26.69
N THR A 214 -3.15 -11.02 26.27
CA THR A 214 -3.81 -10.07 25.34
C THR A 214 -3.91 -10.70 23.97
N ASP A 215 -5.09 -10.68 23.39
CA ASP A 215 -5.35 -11.19 22.04
C ASP A 215 -4.94 -10.14 21.01
N VAL A 216 -3.76 -10.32 20.44
CA VAL A 216 -3.21 -9.48 19.36
C VAL A 216 -2.77 -10.36 18.20
N GLU A 217 -3.06 -9.95 17.00
CA GLU A 217 -2.76 -10.68 15.78
C GLU A 217 -1.77 -9.90 14.89
N ILE A 218 -0.98 -10.64 14.11
CA ILE A 218 -0.13 -10.05 13.06
C ILE A 218 -1.05 -9.40 12.02
N GLY A 219 -0.70 -8.18 11.59
CA GLY A 219 -1.52 -7.36 10.71
C GLY A 219 -2.47 -6.41 11.43
N SER A 220 -2.66 -6.54 12.75
CA SER A 220 -3.45 -5.58 13.54
C SER A 220 -2.82 -4.19 13.54
N ILE A 221 -3.67 -3.18 13.53
CA ILE A 221 -3.25 -1.77 13.55
C ILE A 221 -3.02 -1.34 15.01
N MET A 222 -1.88 -0.70 15.25
CA MET A 222 -1.57 -0.01 16.49
C MET A 222 -1.97 1.45 16.38
N VAL A 223 -2.67 1.96 17.40
CA VAL A 223 -3.07 3.37 17.47
C VAL A 223 -2.55 4.01 18.76
N THR A 224 -2.46 5.34 18.78
CA THR A 224 -2.12 6.08 20.00
C THR A 224 -3.17 5.83 21.09
N SER A 225 -2.73 5.64 22.32
CA SER A 225 -3.60 5.31 23.45
C SER A 225 -4.43 6.49 23.97
N GLY A 226 -3.97 7.72 23.75
CA GLY A 226 -4.65 8.93 24.26
C GLY A 226 -4.73 9.00 25.77
N SER A 227 -3.81 8.34 26.49
CA SER A 227 -3.78 8.43 27.96
C SER A 227 -3.56 9.87 28.42
N GLU A 228 -4.06 10.24 29.61
CA GLU A 228 -4.04 11.61 30.15
C GLU A 228 -2.65 12.26 30.18
N ARG A 229 -1.59 11.46 30.28
CA ARG A 229 -0.20 11.92 30.29
C ARG A 229 0.48 11.87 28.93
N SER A 230 -0.20 11.37 27.91
CA SER A 230 0.34 11.29 26.55
C SER A 230 0.24 12.64 25.85
N PRO A 231 1.32 13.12 25.23
CA PRO A 231 1.23 14.29 24.34
C PRO A 231 0.45 13.99 23.07
N TYR A 232 0.14 12.72 22.82
CA TYR A 232 -0.56 12.27 21.62
C TYR A 232 -2.04 12.02 21.94
N PRO A 233 -2.96 12.66 21.22
CA PRO A 233 -4.38 12.29 21.31
C PRO A 233 -4.58 10.84 20.87
N GLY A 234 -5.61 10.18 21.40
CA GLY A 234 -5.89 8.80 21.09
C GLY A 234 -6.44 8.57 19.69
N GLY A 235 -6.23 7.36 19.15
CA GLY A 235 -6.86 6.90 17.92
C GLY A 235 -6.10 7.19 16.63
N PHE A 236 -4.91 7.79 16.67
CA PHE A 236 -4.09 7.96 15.48
C PHE A 236 -3.31 6.68 15.18
N ALA A 237 -3.39 6.20 13.94
CA ALA A 237 -2.61 5.04 13.50
C ALA A 237 -1.11 5.32 13.67
N VAL A 238 -0.38 4.35 14.18
CA VAL A 238 1.07 4.42 14.39
C VAL A 238 1.79 3.40 13.52
N GLY A 239 1.24 2.20 13.41
CA GLY A 239 1.86 1.13 12.66
C GLY A 239 1.00 -0.12 12.59
N THR A 240 1.51 -1.12 11.88
CA THR A 240 0.90 -2.44 11.72
C THR A 240 1.84 -3.49 12.32
N ILE A 241 1.31 -4.43 13.09
CA ILE A 241 2.09 -5.51 13.72
C ILE A 241 2.65 -6.44 12.64
N LEU A 242 3.96 -6.58 12.58
CA LEU A 242 4.68 -7.49 11.69
C LEU A 242 5.01 -8.83 12.36
N GLU A 243 5.38 -8.78 13.63
CA GLU A 243 5.84 -9.94 14.38
C GLU A 243 5.46 -9.80 15.85
N ILE A 244 5.18 -10.92 16.49
CA ILE A 244 4.87 -11.01 17.91
C ILE A 244 5.89 -11.97 18.55
N ILE A 245 6.67 -11.47 19.49
CA ILE A 245 7.67 -12.22 20.24
C ILE A 245 7.16 -12.38 21.67
N VAL A 246 7.04 -13.61 22.12
CA VAL A 246 6.58 -13.89 23.50
C VAL A 246 7.78 -13.94 24.42
N ASP A 247 7.82 -13.08 25.43
CA ASP A 247 8.76 -13.15 26.54
C ASP A 247 8.11 -13.95 27.68
N GLU A 248 8.49 -15.23 27.78
CA GLU A 248 7.98 -16.13 28.81
C GLU A 248 8.48 -15.77 30.22
N ILE A 249 9.57 -15.01 30.33
CA ILE A 249 10.17 -14.62 31.61
C ILE A 249 9.37 -13.48 32.23
N ASN A 250 9.09 -12.45 31.43
CA ASN A 250 8.34 -11.27 31.88
C ASN A 250 6.83 -11.42 31.69
N LEU A 251 6.36 -12.50 31.06
CA LEU A 251 4.95 -12.75 30.70
C LEU A 251 4.34 -11.62 29.86
N GLU A 252 5.14 -11.06 28.99
CA GLU A 252 4.76 -9.99 28.07
C GLU A 252 5.02 -10.36 26.60
N LYS A 253 4.36 -9.65 25.70
CA LYS A 253 4.59 -9.74 24.26
C LYS A 253 5.39 -8.53 23.80
N GLU A 254 6.53 -8.75 23.18
CA GLU A 254 7.20 -7.73 22.37
C GLU A 254 6.61 -7.75 20.96
N LEU A 255 6.23 -6.57 20.45
CA LEU A 255 5.65 -6.45 19.12
C LEU A 255 6.62 -5.68 18.22
N VAL A 256 6.86 -6.21 17.02
CA VAL A 256 7.57 -5.53 15.95
C VAL A 256 6.53 -4.89 15.04
N VAL A 257 6.63 -3.57 14.83
CA VAL A 257 5.58 -2.75 14.21
C VAL A 257 6.14 -1.98 13.02
N ALA A 258 5.56 -2.16 11.84
CA ALA A 258 5.85 -1.31 10.67
C ALA A 258 5.16 0.04 10.84
N PRO A 259 5.86 1.18 10.73
CA PRO A 259 5.21 2.49 10.77
C PRO A 259 4.25 2.65 9.58
N THR A 260 3.04 3.15 9.81
CA THR A 260 2.06 3.43 8.74
C THR A 260 2.36 4.74 8.01
N GLY A 261 3.04 5.68 8.64
CA GLY A 261 3.48 6.92 8.01
C GLY A 261 4.59 6.65 7.00
N GLN A 262 4.38 7.05 5.74
CA GLN A 262 5.45 7.06 4.74
C GLN A 262 6.42 8.19 5.06
N LEU A 263 7.46 7.90 5.87
CA LEU A 263 8.43 8.89 6.34
C LEU A 263 9.40 9.38 5.26
N GLU A 264 9.52 8.64 4.14
CA GLU A 264 10.55 8.88 3.12
C GLU A 264 10.16 9.95 2.08
N ASN A 265 8.86 10.12 1.76
CA ASN A 265 8.38 11.00 0.68
C ASN A 265 7.34 12.04 1.13
N LEU A 266 7.39 12.45 2.39
CA LEU A 266 6.49 13.46 2.92
C LEU A 266 6.85 14.87 2.38
N GLU A 267 5.90 15.54 1.77
CA GLU A 267 5.99 16.97 1.42
C GLU A 267 5.21 17.84 2.42
N PHE A 268 4.08 17.33 2.90
CA PHE A 268 3.20 18.01 3.84
C PHE A 268 2.89 17.13 5.04
N VAL A 269 2.72 17.78 6.18
CA VAL A 269 2.30 17.18 7.45
C VAL A 269 1.19 18.00 8.08
N THR A 270 0.46 17.39 8.98
CA THR A 270 -0.60 18.03 9.75
C THR A 270 -0.22 18.04 11.22
N VAL A 271 -0.15 19.21 11.83
CA VAL A 271 0.06 19.39 13.27
C VAL A 271 -1.30 19.42 13.95
N ILE A 272 -1.49 18.59 14.97
CA ILE A 272 -2.70 18.56 15.80
C ILE A 272 -2.52 19.55 16.93
N LEU A 273 -3.37 20.59 17.00
CA LEU A 273 -3.33 21.61 18.05
C LEU A 273 -3.97 21.08 19.35
N TYR A 274 -3.45 19.98 19.82
CA TYR A 274 -3.86 19.36 21.06
C TYR A 274 -2.79 19.57 22.14
N GLN A 275 -3.22 20.00 23.31
CA GLN A 275 -2.40 19.97 24.51
C GLN A 275 -3.14 19.14 25.55
N PRO A 276 -2.51 18.09 26.09
CA PRO A 276 -3.08 17.37 27.22
C PRO A 276 -3.27 18.37 28.36
N ALA A 277 -4.38 18.27 29.08
CA ALA A 277 -4.59 19.03 30.32
C ALA A 277 -3.53 18.55 31.32
N ILE A 278 -2.38 19.25 31.34
CA ILE A 278 -1.40 19.08 32.40
C ILE A 278 -2.13 19.62 33.65
N SER A 279 -2.59 18.74 34.51
CA SER A 279 -2.98 19.12 35.85
C SER A 279 -1.74 19.74 36.47
N ASP A 280 -1.74 21.07 36.57
CA ASP A 280 -0.73 21.87 37.22
C ASP A 280 -0.72 21.46 38.72
N SER A 281 -0.03 20.36 39.02
CA SER A 281 0.30 20.04 40.40
C SER A 281 1.39 21.02 40.85
N GLY A 282 0.96 22.25 40.92
CA GLY A 282 1.74 23.32 41.51
C GLY A 282 2.14 22.95 42.93
N GLY A 283 3.33 22.39 43.04
CA GLY A 283 4.05 22.30 44.30
C GLY A 283 4.39 23.72 44.75
N GLY A 284 3.45 24.35 45.42
CA GLY A 284 3.76 25.52 46.22
C GLY A 284 4.81 25.15 47.26
N ARG A 285 6.06 25.55 46.99
CA ARG A 285 7.03 25.73 48.07
C ARG A 285 6.78 27.10 48.68
N GLN A 286 6.17 27.08 49.87
CA GLN A 286 6.35 28.14 50.85
C GLN A 286 7.68 27.93 51.55
#